data_34f858e0f824a4f48789fb1e20d8ea2c
#
_entry.id   34f858e0f824a4f48789fb1e20d8ea2c
#
_cell.length_a   1.000
_cell.length_b   1.000
_cell.length_c   1.000
_cell.angle_alpha   90.00
_cell.angle_beta   90.00
_cell.angle_gamma   90.00
#
_symmetry.space_group_name_H-M   'P 1'
#
loop_
_entity.id
_entity.type
_entity.pdbx_description
1 polymer ?
#
loop_
_entity_poly.entity_id
_entity_poly.type
_entity_poly.pdbx_seq_one_letter_code
_entity_poly.pdbx_strand_id
1 'polypeptide(L)'
;DGMSSVLPLPHAVSRLRTARIARSTKPFLARGGARLQRCAGCRMVQSHCFCALRPGLPTNAGFCLLMGDIEALKPSNTGWLIADMVADTFAFGWARTEVDPALLVLLADPQWQPYVVFPGEFVAAERVRTRLAPAQSGQAQKRPLFVLLDGTWSEACKMMRKSPYLNHLPVLSLQPQQLSRYRLRRSTRG
;
A
#
# COMPACT_ATOMS: atom_id res chain seq x y z
N ASP A 1 -34.08 -5.63 -21.75
CA ASP A 1 -32.76 -6.22 -21.51
C ASP A 1 -32.16 -5.58 -20.26
N GLY A 2 -32.48 -6.19 -19.10
CA GLY A 2 -31.99 -5.73 -17.82
C GLY A 2 -30.51 -6.10 -17.65
N MET A 3 -29.61 -5.13 -17.79
CA MET A 3 -28.26 -5.27 -17.33
C MET A 3 -28.30 -5.36 -15.80
N SER A 4 -28.29 -6.59 -15.28
CA SER A 4 -28.04 -6.84 -13.87
C SER A 4 -26.63 -6.33 -13.55
N SER A 5 -26.55 -5.19 -12.91
CA SER A 5 -25.27 -4.68 -12.38
C SER A 5 -24.87 -5.60 -11.23
N VAL A 6 -24.04 -6.60 -11.52
CA VAL A 6 -23.41 -7.40 -10.49
C VAL A 6 -22.53 -6.45 -9.69
N LEU A 7 -22.93 -6.14 -8.46
CA LEU A 7 -22.11 -5.37 -7.55
C LEU A 7 -20.80 -6.14 -7.32
N PRO A 8 -19.65 -5.48 -7.44
CA PRO A 8 -18.38 -6.16 -7.18
C PRO A 8 -18.35 -6.71 -5.76
N LEU A 9 -17.78 -7.91 -5.60
CA LEU A 9 -17.60 -8.53 -4.28
C LEU A 9 -16.79 -7.61 -3.36
N PRO A 10 -17.14 -7.54 -2.06
CA PRO A 10 -16.39 -6.74 -1.11
C PRO A 10 -14.91 -7.17 -1.06
N HIS A 11 -13.99 -6.26 -1.28
CA HIS A 11 -12.56 -6.48 -1.13
C HIS A 11 -12.02 -5.94 0.21
N ALA A 12 -10.74 -6.18 0.50
CA ALA A 12 -10.12 -5.85 1.77
C ALA A 12 -10.28 -4.37 2.17
N VAL A 13 -10.12 -3.45 1.23
CA VAL A 13 -10.25 -2.00 1.50
C VAL A 13 -11.71 -1.62 1.74
N SER A 14 -12.67 -2.21 1.02
CA SER A 14 -14.09 -1.95 1.26
C SER A 14 -14.54 -2.44 2.65
N ARG A 15 -14.04 -3.58 3.08
CA ARG A 15 -14.30 -4.09 4.44
C ARG A 15 -13.72 -3.16 5.51
N LEU A 16 -12.49 -2.68 5.32
CA LEU A 16 -11.86 -1.73 6.23
C LEU A 16 -12.64 -0.41 6.30
N ARG A 17 -13.08 0.10 5.15
CA ARG A 17 -13.94 1.28 5.07
C ARG A 17 -15.25 1.09 5.84
N THR A 18 -15.95 -0.01 5.64
CA THR A 18 -17.19 -0.32 6.33
C THR A 18 -17.00 -0.34 7.84
N ALA A 19 -15.96 -1.01 8.32
CA ALA A 19 -15.62 -1.05 9.75
C ALA A 19 -15.29 0.34 10.31
N ARG A 20 -14.61 1.19 9.53
CA ARG A 20 -14.29 2.56 9.96
C ARG A 20 -15.52 3.45 10.00
N ILE A 21 -16.42 3.35 9.02
CA ILE A 21 -17.69 4.10 9.01
C ILE A 21 -18.54 3.72 10.21
N ALA A 22 -18.62 2.44 10.56
CA ALA A 22 -19.37 1.97 11.72
C ALA A 22 -18.90 2.57 13.05
N ARG A 23 -17.62 2.96 13.15
CA ARG A 23 -17.04 3.63 14.32
C ARG A 23 -17.17 5.16 14.26
N SER A 24 -17.62 5.72 13.16
CA SER A 24 -17.72 7.17 12.97
C SER A 24 -18.97 7.73 13.60
N THR A 25 -18.82 8.84 14.31
CA THR A 25 -19.95 9.62 14.88
C THR A 25 -20.41 10.73 13.95
N LYS A 26 -19.60 11.08 12.93
CA LYS A 26 -19.88 12.14 11.96
C LYS A 26 -19.58 11.64 10.55
N PRO A 27 -20.31 12.12 9.52
CA PRO A 27 -20.00 11.79 8.14
C PRO A 27 -18.61 12.33 7.75
N PHE A 28 -17.87 11.55 6.96
CA PHE A 28 -16.60 11.98 6.41
C PHE A 28 -16.84 12.95 5.23
N LEU A 29 -16.31 14.14 5.34
CA LEU A 29 -16.32 15.13 4.26
C LEU A 29 -14.93 15.20 3.65
N ALA A 30 -14.81 14.75 2.39
CA ALA A 30 -13.56 14.85 1.65
C ALA A 30 -13.23 16.31 1.34
N ARG A 31 -12.05 16.79 1.76
CA ARG A 31 -11.56 18.12 1.42
C ARG A 31 -10.61 18.03 0.22
N GLY A 32 -10.92 18.76 -0.86
CA GLY A 32 -9.96 19.07 -1.92
C GLY A 32 -9.65 17.99 -2.94
N GLY A 33 -10.46 16.94 -3.09
CA GLY A 33 -10.19 15.83 -4.01
C GLY A 33 -10.23 16.14 -5.50
N ALA A 34 -10.78 17.29 -5.91
CA ALA A 34 -11.02 17.63 -7.32
C ALA A 34 -9.78 18.10 -8.10
N ARG A 35 -8.66 18.41 -7.42
CA ARG A 35 -7.46 19.00 -8.05
C ARG A 35 -6.24 18.09 -8.08
N LEU A 36 -6.37 16.84 -7.69
CA LEU A 36 -5.23 15.93 -7.68
C LEU A 36 -4.96 15.41 -9.10
N GLN A 37 -3.76 15.67 -9.60
CA GLN A 37 -3.33 15.11 -10.88
C GLN A 37 -3.20 13.59 -10.75
N ARG A 38 -3.87 12.89 -11.64
CA ARG A 38 -3.84 11.44 -11.70
C ARG A 38 -2.95 10.96 -12.83
N CYS A 39 -2.26 9.85 -12.59
CA CYS A 39 -1.48 9.18 -13.63
C CYS A 39 -2.41 8.68 -14.74
N ALA A 40 -2.09 9.00 -15.99
CA ALA A 40 -2.86 8.55 -17.15
C ALA A 40 -2.86 7.02 -17.31
N GLY A 41 -1.81 6.35 -16.85
CA GLY A 41 -1.65 4.90 -16.99
C GLY A 41 -2.41 4.08 -15.95
N CYS A 42 -2.28 4.41 -14.67
CA CYS A 42 -2.90 3.67 -13.57
C CYS A 42 -4.05 4.40 -12.88
N ARG A 43 -4.34 5.62 -13.29
CA ARG A 43 -5.37 6.51 -12.72
C ARG A 43 -5.18 6.90 -11.26
N MET A 44 -4.02 6.57 -10.70
CA MET A 44 -3.65 6.89 -9.33
C MET A 44 -3.19 8.33 -9.21
N VAL A 45 -3.31 8.92 -8.03
CA VAL A 45 -2.62 10.19 -7.74
C VAL A 45 -1.14 10.01 -8.06
N GLN A 46 -0.53 10.98 -8.73
CA GLN A 46 0.85 10.84 -9.22
C GLN A 46 1.85 10.45 -8.14
N SER A 47 1.66 10.93 -6.91
CA SER A 47 2.48 10.57 -5.76
C SER A 47 2.41 9.09 -5.35
N HIS A 48 1.38 8.36 -5.79
CA HIS A 48 1.16 6.94 -5.52
C HIS A 48 1.14 6.11 -6.79
N CYS A 49 1.66 6.66 -7.88
CA CYS A 49 1.73 5.94 -9.15
C CYS A 49 2.59 4.68 -9.00
N PHE A 50 2.03 3.52 -9.34
CA PHE A 50 2.74 2.25 -9.31
C PHE A 50 3.07 1.71 -10.71
N CYS A 51 2.91 2.53 -11.75
CA CYS A 51 3.21 2.12 -13.13
C CYS A 51 4.63 1.55 -13.30
N ALA A 52 5.59 2.02 -12.51
CA ALA A 52 6.95 1.50 -12.53
C ALA A 52 7.08 0.08 -11.97
N LEU A 53 6.15 -0.35 -11.11
CA LEU A 53 6.10 -1.72 -10.60
C LEU A 53 5.43 -2.69 -11.59
N ARG A 54 4.58 -2.17 -12.49
CA ARG A 54 3.78 -2.98 -13.42
C ARG A 54 4.61 -3.91 -14.31
N PRO A 55 5.69 -3.46 -14.98
CA PRO A 55 6.43 -4.29 -15.91
C PRO A 55 7.15 -5.47 -15.28
N GLY A 56 7.41 -5.39 -13.97
CA GLY A 56 8.15 -6.41 -13.25
C GLY A 56 7.32 -7.16 -12.20
N LEU A 57 6.00 -6.88 -12.11
CA LEU A 57 5.14 -7.56 -11.12
C LEU A 57 4.93 -9.02 -11.53
N PRO A 58 5.37 -9.99 -10.70
CA PRO A 58 4.98 -11.38 -10.89
C PRO A 58 3.46 -11.53 -10.79
N THR A 59 2.89 -12.44 -11.59
CA THR A 59 1.44 -12.71 -11.59
C THR A 59 0.92 -13.25 -10.25
N ASN A 60 1.81 -13.72 -9.39
CA ASN A 60 1.52 -14.28 -8.07
C ASN A 60 1.80 -13.30 -6.91
N ALA A 61 2.09 -12.03 -7.22
CA ALA A 61 2.32 -11.00 -6.20
C ALA A 61 1.05 -10.70 -5.39
N GLY A 62 1.24 -10.36 -4.11
CA GLY A 62 0.20 -9.84 -3.23
C GLY A 62 0.55 -8.45 -2.72
N PHE A 63 -0.45 -7.76 -2.19
CA PHE A 63 -0.31 -6.45 -1.58
C PHE A 63 -0.84 -6.45 -0.16
N CYS A 64 -0.08 -5.87 0.75
CA CYS A 64 -0.48 -5.60 2.12
C CYS A 64 -0.50 -4.09 2.34
N LEU A 65 -1.68 -3.54 2.54
CA LEU A 65 -1.89 -2.10 2.69
C LEU A 65 -1.98 -1.75 4.18
N LEU A 66 -1.05 -0.95 4.68
CA LEU A 66 -1.14 -0.32 5.99
C LEU A 66 -1.71 1.09 5.79
N MET A 67 -2.90 1.32 6.28
CA MET A 67 -3.67 2.53 5.98
C MET A 67 -3.80 3.40 7.21
N GLY A 68 -3.56 4.70 7.06
CA GLY A 68 -3.93 5.69 8.06
C GLY A 68 -5.42 5.64 8.37
N ASP A 69 -5.83 6.14 9.53
CA ASP A 69 -7.18 5.98 10.07
C ASP A 69 -8.30 6.38 9.10
N ILE A 70 -8.10 7.46 8.33
CA ILE A 70 -9.11 7.98 7.42
C ILE A 70 -8.87 7.60 5.94
N GLU A 71 -7.77 6.93 5.62
CA GLU A 71 -7.42 6.64 4.22
C GLU A 71 -8.49 5.79 3.52
N ALA A 72 -9.04 4.79 4.20
CA ALA A 72 -10.09 3.93 3.65
C ALA A 72 -11.39 4.69 3.32
N LEU A 73 -11.61 5.87 3.92
CA LEU A 73 -12.77 6.71 3.70
C LEU A 73 -12.62 7.64 2.50
N LYS A 74 -11.38 7.91 2.05
CA LYS A 74 -11.12 8.84 0.96
C LYS A 74 -11.61 8.26 -0.37
N PRO A 75 -12.39 9.00 -1.15
CA PRO A 75 -12.94 8.49 -2.42
C PRO A 75 -11.86 8.25 -3.48
N SER A 76 -10.72 8.90 -3.36
CA SER A 76 -9.57 8.77 -4.27
C SER A 76 -8.47 7.89 -3.68
N ASN A 77 -8.79 6.99 -2.77
CA ASN A 77 -7.81 6.14 -2.11
C ASN A 77 -7.19 5.15 -3.10
N THR A 78 -5.86 5.16 -3.13
CA THR A 78 -5.03 4.30 -3.96
C THR A 78 -5.21 2.81 -3.65
N GLY A 79 -5.31 2.46 -2.39
CA GLY A 79 -5.49 1.09 -1.94
C GLY A 79 -6.78 0.46 -2.46
N TRP A 80 -7.83 1.25 -2.62
CA TRP A 80 -9.09 0.79 -3.21
C TRP A 80 -8.89 0.26 -4.63
N LEU A 81 -8.15 1.00 -5.47
CA LEU A 81 -7.88 0.62 -6.85
C LEU A 81 -6.98 -0.62 -6.94
N ILE A 82 -6.00 -0.74 -6.05
CA ILE A 82 -5.16 -1.95 -5.98
C ILE A 82 -6.02 -3.15 -5.62
N ALA A 83 -6.88 -3.02 -4.62
CA ALA A 83 -7.76 -4.11 -4.18
C ALA A 83 -8.76 -4.56 -5.26
N ASP A 84 -9.20 -3.63 -6.12
CA ASP A 84 -10.06 -3.96 -7.26
C ASP A 84 -9.32 -4.79 -8.33
N MET A 85 -8.01 -4.59 -8.48
CA MET A 85 -7.22 -5.20 -9.56
C MET A 85 -6.45 -6.45 -9.13
N VAL A 86 -6.12 -6.58 -7.85
CA VAL A 86 -5.28 -7.66 -7.33
C VAL A 86 -6.06 -8.47 -6.31
N ALA A 87 -6.31 -9.74 -6.62
CA ALA A 87 -7.10 -10.63 -5.76
C ALA A 87 -6.46 -10.83 -4.37
N ASP A 88 -5.12 -11.00 -4.32
CA ASP A 88 -4.38 -11.16 -3.07
C ASP A 88 -3.99 -9.80 -2.49
N THR A 89 -4.97 -9.04 -2.09
CA THR A 89 -4.81 -7.75 -1.41
C THR A 89 -5.36 -7.82 0.00
N PHE A 90 -4.52 -7.46 0.96
CA PHE A 90 -4.83 -7.39 2.37
C PHE A 90 -4.74 -5.93 2.83
N ALA A 91 -5.65 -5.49 3.69
CA ALA A 91 -5.67 -4.13 4.19
C ALA A 91 -5.85 -4.11 5.70
N PHE A 92 -5.04 -3.30 6.37
CA PHE A 92 -5.05 -3.13 7.82
C PHE A 92 -5.02 -1.64 8.16
N GLY A 93 -5.85 -1.22 9.12
CA GLY A 93 -5.74 0.10 9.73
C GLY A 93 -4.49 0.16 10.60
N TRP A 94 -3.65 1.16 10.37
CA TRP A 94 -2.47 1.35 11.20
C TRP A 94 -2.80 2.13 12.46
N ALA A 95 -2.31 1.66 13.60
CA ALA A 95 -2.34 2.36 14.88
C ALA A 95 -0.96 2.31 15.53
N ARG A 96 -0.61 3.37 16.24
CA ARG A 96 0.72 3.51 16.86
C ARG A 96 0.98 2.48 17.96
N THR A 97 -0.05 2.18 18.72
CA THR A 97 0.05 1.39 19.98
C THR A 97 -0.51 -0.02 19.86
N GLU A 98 -1.21 -0.29 18.78
CA GLU A 98 -1.85 -1.57 18.54
C GLU A 98 -1.48 -2.11 17.18
N VAL A 99 -1.37 -3.42 17.07
CA VAL A 99 -1.18 -4.12 15.80
C VAL A 99 -2.22 -5.23 15.69
N ASP A 100 -2.83 -5.33 14.51
CA ASP A 100 -3.75 -6.43 14.22
C ASP A 100 -2.98 -7.75 14.20
N PRO A 101 -3.35 -8.74 15.00
CA PRO A 101 -2.69 -10.06 15.00
C PRO A 101 -2.67 -10.72 13.62
N ALA A 102 -3.69 -10.49 12.80
CA ALA A 102 -3.76 -11.02 11.43
C ALA A 102 -2.66 -10.46 10.53
N LEU A 103 -2.22 -9.21 10.75
CA LEU A 103 -1.07 -8.62 10.06
C LEU A 103 0.21 -9.38 10.40
N LEU A 104 0.44 -9.68 11.67
CA LEU A 104 1.64 -10.42 12.10
C LEU A 104 1.65 -11.84 11.53
N VAL A 105 0.50 -12.51 11.49
CA VAL A 105 0.35 -13.83 10.86
C VAL A 105 0.66 -13.76 9.37
N LEU A 106 0.16 -12.76 8.66
CA LEU A 106 0.42 -12.56 7.24
C LEU A 106 1.92 -12.36 6.96
N LEU A 107 2.59 -11.49 7.73
CA LEU A 107 4.02 -11.21 7.55
C LEU A 107 4.92 -12.39 7.88
N ALA A 108 4.46 -13.30 8.75
CA ALA A 108 5.17 -14.53 9.15
C ALA A 108 4.83 -15.73 8.26
N ASP A 109 3.84 -15.63 7.38
CA ASP A 109 3.42 -16.73 6.51
C ASP A 109 4.54 -17.08 5.52
N PRO A 110 5.03 -18.33 5.53
CA PRO A 110 6.19 -18.73 4.73
C PRO A 110 5.96 -18.72 3.22
N GLN A 111 4.71 -18.66 2.74
CA GLN A 111 4.43 -18.50 1.30
C GLN A 111 4.83 -17.13 0.77
N TRP A 112 4.88 -16.12 1.64
CA TRP A 112 5.17 -14.74 1.27
C TRP A 112 6.61 -14.34 1.57
N GLN A 113 7.19 -13.55 0.66
CA GLN A 113 8.36 -12.76 0.92
C GLN A 113 7.95 -11.28 0.98
N PRO A 114 7.80 -10.72 2.18
CA PRO A 114 7.42 -9.31 2.32
C PRO A 114 8.55 -8.36 1.93
N TYR A 115 8.16 -7.28 1.24
CA TYR A 115 9.02 -6.12 0.96
C TYR A 115 8.25 -4.87 1.36
N VAL A 116 8.83 -4.02 2.19
CA VAL A 116 8.25 -2.70 2.42
C VAL A 116 8.63 -1.80 1.26
N VAL A 117 7.66 -1.19 0.60
CA VAL A 117 7.91 -0.24 -0.48
C VAL A 117 8.11 1.15 0.12
N PHE A 118 9.36 1.63 0.10
CA PHE A 118 9.74 2.89 0.72
C PHE A 118 11.03 3.43 0.06
N PRO A 119 11.24 4.76 0.03
CA PRO A 119 12.48 5.30 -0.52
C PRO A 119 13.71 4.84 0.26
N GLY A 120 14.68 4.24 -0.44
CA GLY A 120 15.85 3.61 0.18
C GLY A 120 16.79 4.57 0.89
N GLU A 121 16.77 5.86 0.54
CA GLU A 121 17.58 6.88 1.18
C GLU A 121 17.26 7.12 2.67
N PHE A 122 16.10 6.69 3.12
CA PHE A 122 15.61 6.87 4.50
C PHE A 122 15.77 5.64 5.39
N VAL A 123 16.37 4.57 4.88
CA VAL A 123 16.57 3.33 5.62
C VAL A 123 18.02 2.87 5.52
N ALA A 124 18.42 1.94 6.40
CA ALA A 124 19.74 1.36 6.38
C ALA A 124 20.03 0.69 5.03
N ALA A 125 21.22 0.94 4.47
CA ALA A 125 21.60 0.51 3.12
C ALA A 125 21.51 -1.01 2.93
N GLU A 126 21.79 -1.79 3.96
CA GLU A 126 21.74 -3.26 3.93
C GLU A 126 20.32 -3.82 3.77
N ARG A 127 19.28 -3.04 4.11
CA ARG A 127 17.88 -3.41 3.90
C ARG A 127 17.38 -3.13 2.49
N VAL A 128 18.06 -2.24 1.76
CA VAL A 128 17.58 -1.75 0.46
C VAL A 128 17.71 -2.83 -0.60
N ARG A 129 16.64 -3.03 -1.35
CA ARG A 129 16.60 -3.86 -2.56
C ARG A 129 16.09 -3.01 -3.71
N THR A 130 16.73 -3.15 -4.86
CA THR A 130 16.32 -2.50 -6.11
C THR A 130 15.63 -3.46 -7.07
N ARG A 131 15.69 -4.75 -6.75
CA ARG A 131 15.10 -5.85 -7.53
C ARG A 131 14.52 -6.89 -6.58
N LEU A 132 13.55 -7.63 -7.08
CA LEU A 132 13.05 -8.82 -6.40
C LEU A 132 14.12 -9.92 -6.44
N ALA A 133 14.14 -10.75 -5.39
CA ALA A 133 15.02 -11.91 -5.36
C ALA A 133 14.74 -12.83 -6.54
N PRO A 134 15.78 -13.29 -7.29
CA PRO A 134 15.59 -14.24 -8.36
C PRO A 134 15.11 -15.59 -7.83
N ALA A 135 14.36 -16.33 -8.67
CA ALA A 135 13.98 -17.69 -8.34
C ALA A 135 15.24 -18.55 -8.16
N GLN A 136 15.35 -19.17 -6.97
CA GLN A 136 16.41 -20.14 -6.71
C GLN A 136 15.94 -21.51 -7.18
N SER A 137 16.73 -22.15 -8.02
CA SER A 137 16.45 -23.52 -8.46
C SER A 137 16.47 -24.47 -7.26
N GLY A 138 15.41 -25.25 -7.10
CA GLY A 138 15.31 -26.29 -6.06
C GLY A 138 14.64 -25.90 -4.74
N GLN A 139 14.26 -24.64 -4.56
CA GLN A 139 13.44 -24.20 -3.42
C GLN A 139 12.06 -23.72 -3.89
N ALA A 140 11.02 -23.99 -3.10
CA ALA A 140 9.71 -23.39 -3.34
C ALA A 140 9.85 -21.86 -3.34
N GLN A 141 9.54 -21.24 -4.49
CA GLN A 141 9.64 -19.80 -4.64
C GLN A 141 8.57 -19.12 -3.79
N LYS A 142 9.00 -18.25 -2.88
CA LYS A 142 8.09 -17.40 -2.13
C LYS A 142 7.46 -16.35 -3.04
N ARG A 143 6.19 -16.09 -2.82
CA ARG A 143 5.44 -15.06 -3.52
C ARG A 143 5.79 -13.69 -2.94
N PRO A 144 6.10 -12.66 -3.75
CA PRO A 144 6.36 -11.33 -3.21
C PRO A 144 5.08 -10.72 -2.64
N LEU A 145 5.20 -10.16 -1.44
CA LEU A 145 4.15 -9.40 -0.78
C LEU A 145 4.65 -7.96 -0.63
N PHE A 146 4.03 -7.03 -1.35
CA PHE A 146 4.38 -5.62 -1.26
C PHE A 146 3.60 -4.95 -0.13
N VAL A 147 4.33 -4.50 0.88
CA VAL A 147 3.75 -3.76 2.02
C VAL A 147 3.80 -2.28 1.68
N LEU A 148 2.64 -1.69 1.43
CA LEU A 148 2.49 -0.28 1.10
C LEU A 148 2.01 0.51 2.32
N LEU A 149 2.69 1.60 2.62
CA LEU A 149 2.35 2.53 3.70
C LEU A 149 1.45 3.62 3.11
N ASP A 150 0.15 3.42 3.19
CA ASP A 150 -0.86 4.27 2.56
C ASP A 150 -1.27 5.41 3.48
N GLY A 151 -0.91 6.62 3.09
CA GLY A 151 -1.17 7.84 3.83
C GLY A 151 -0.38 9.01 3.25
N THR A 152 -0.35 10.11 3.96
CA THR A 152 0.55 11.23 3.64
C THR A 152 2.00 10.82 3.86
N TRP A 153 2.95 11.60 3.33
CA TRP A 153 4.37 11.34 3.57
C TRP A 153 4.71 11.29 5.06
N SER A 154 4.18 12.23 5.83
CA SER A 154 4.36 12.27 7.29
C SER A 154 3.83 11.02 7.98
N GLU A 155 2.66 10.55 7.56
CA GLU A 155 2.06 9.31 8.09
C GLU A 155 2.88 8.08 7.72
N ALA A 156 3.34 7.98 6.47
CA ALA A 156 4.18 6.87 6.01
C ALA A 156 5.51 6.81 6.78
N CYS A 157 6.16 7.95 6.99
CA CYS A 157 7.36 8.04 7.83
C CYS A 157 7.10 7.62 9.27
N LYS A 158 5.94 7.99 9.83
CA LYS A 158 5.53 7.60 11.17
C LYS A 158 5.28 6.09 11.27
N MET A 159 4.58 5.52 10.30
CA MET A 159 4.39 4.07 10.20
C MET A 159 5.72 3.33 10.16
N MET A 160 6.68 3.80 9.36
CA MET A 160 8.00 3.18 9.23
C MET A 160 8.77 3.20 10.56
N ARG A 161 8.71 4.30 11.31
CA ARG A 161 9.41 4.45 12.59
C ARG A 161 8.74 3.73 13.77
N LYS A 162 7.42 3.61 13.74
CA LYS A 162 6.61 3.14 14.88
C LYS A 162 6.02 1.76 14.67
N SER A 163 6.52 1.01 13.68
CA SER A 163 6.09 -0.35 13.39
C SER A 163 7.28 -1.31 13.48
N PRO A 164 7.61 -1.80 14.70
CA PRO A 164 8.76 -2.68 14.91
C PRO A 164 8.73 -3.95 14.07
N TYR A 165 7.55 -4.46 13.76
CA TYR A 165 7.35 -5.65 12.91
C TYR A 165 7.80 -5.46 11.46
N LEU A 166 8.08 -4.22 11.02
CA LEU A 166 8.63 -3.92 9.70
C LEU A 166 10.16 -3.84 9.71
N ASN A 167 10.81 -3.74 10.87
CA ASN A 167 12.23 -3.39 10.99
C ASN A 167 13.17 -4.41 10.36
N HIS A 168 12.79 -5.68 10.31
CA HIS A 168 13.61 -6.77 9.76
C HIS A 168 13.29 -7.09 8.29
N LEU A 169 12.28 -6.44 7.71
CA LEU A 169 11.90 -6.68 6.34
C LEU A 169 12.82 -5.93 5.36
N PRO A 170 13.13 -6.53 4.20
CA PRO A 170 13.79 -5.80 3.13
C PRO A 170 12.90 -4.67 2.63
N VAL A 171 13.54 -3.58 2.20
CA VAL A 171 12.87 -2.41 1.65
C VAL A 171 13.10 -2.37 0.15
N LEU A 172 12.02 -2.45 -0.63
CA LEU A 172 12.08 -2.25 -2.06
C LEU A 172 12.08 -0.76 -2.35
N SER A 173 13.21 -0.26 -2.82
CA SER A 173 13.37 1.15 -3.17
C SER A 173 12.77 1.42 -4.54
N LEU A 174 11.96 2.48 -4.60
CA LEU A 174 11.41 2.97 -5.86
C LEU A 174 12.50 3.57 -6.76
N GLN A 175 12.25 3.58 -8.07
CA GLN A 175 13.09 4.27 -9.04
C GLN A 175 13.22 5.77 -8.69
N PRO A 176 14.33 6.45 -9.05
CA PRO A 176 14.54 7.86 -8.71
C PRO A 176 13.40 8.79 -9.13
N GLN A 177 12.72 8.49 -10.24
CA GLN A 177 11.57 9.25 -10.72
C GLN A 177 10.36 9.17 -9.75
N GLN A 178 10.14 8.03 -9.10
CA GLN A 178 9.10 7.90 -8.08
C GLN A 178 9.52 8.57 -6.77
N LEU A 179 10.80 8.53 -6.42
CA LEU A 179 11.34 9.25 -5.25
C LEU A 179 11.07 10.75 -5.35
N SER A 180 11.27 11.36 -6.53
CA SER A 180 10.97 12.77 -6.75
C SER A 180 9.47 13.08 -6.59
N ARG A 181 8.57 12.16 -6.97
CA ARG A 181 7.13 12.31 -6.75
C ARG A 181 6.74 12.28 -5.27
N TYR A 182 7.35 11.45 -4.46
CA TYR A 182 7.19 11.48 -3.00
C TYR A 182 7.66 12.81 -2.40
N ARG A 183 8.77 13.36 -2.88
CA ARG A 183 9.31 14.65 -2.42
C ARG A 183 8.38 15.82 -2.76
N LEU A 184 7.70 15.80 -3.92
CA LEU A 184 6.74 16.84 -4.31
C LEU A 184 5.54 16.93 -3.36
N ARG A 185 5.12 15.84 -2.74
CA ARG A 185 4.09 15.87 -1.68
C ARG A 185 4.57 16.57 -0.39
N ARG A 186 5.88 16.64 -0.14
CA ARG A 186 6.45 17.33 1.03
C ARG A 186 6.43 18.84 0.89
N SER A 187 6.63 19.37 -0.31
CA SER A 187 6.84 20.80 -0.55
C SER A 187 5.57 21.64 -0.59
N THR A 188 4.39 21.04 -0.55
CA THR A 188 3.11 21.76 -0.53
C THR A 188 2.68 22.21 0.88
N ARG A 189 3.57 22.09 1.88
CA ARG A 189 3.43 22.69 3.21
C ARG A 189 4.59 23.66 3.46
N GLY A 190 4.57 24.78 2.75
CA GLY A 190 5.23 26.00 3.15
C GLY A 190 4.23 26.88 3.85
#